data_b56e5dcf9081ce9517ffb4f8d111eadf
#
_entry.id   b56e5dcf9081ce9517ffb4f8d111eadf
#
_cell.length_a   1.000
_cell.length_b   1.000
_cell.length_c   1.000
_cell.angle_alpha   90.00
_cell.angle_beta   90.00
_cell.angle_gamma   90.00
#
_symmetry.space_group_name_H-M   'P 1'
#
loop_
_entity.id
_entity.type
_entity.pdbx_description
1 polymer ?
#
loop_
_entity_poly.entity_id
_entity_poly.type
_entity_poly.pdbx_seq_one_letter_code
_entity_poly.pdbx_strand_id
1 'polypeptide(L)'
;MIYTINCDDQYLVATFLTLMEETVSNDFNFDIDMSDLNQELQRLTTDPKNQNNSFLKNFVMMPKDEGVVTVRILPSRTANSNNFYQATRTHKLTERNIHCPRVLQGTKWVGKCPICEYYSWLYQQSDKGPSDAEALIAEARSIKPIERYYYNVIVRDNAKTNQGEKDGPLILSVGKLIHTKIILGICGNKEFNEEPLGQIMHPENGRDFKIIKKQKPGGQYPEYGDSKFLSISSLSKDKSKIEQWMNARHDICSLRKILSEDDLKKALRIYKGVEKDPRQGFNPEEFMPKAGSVTV
;
A
#
# COMPACT_ATOMS: atom_id res chain seq x y z
N MET A 1 -19.52 7.74 11.56
CA MET A 1 -18.37 7.28 12.36
C MET A 1 -17.75 6.14 11.58
N ILE A 2 -16.64 6.38 10.87
CA ILE A 2 -16.01 5.39 9.97
C ILE A 2 -14.94 4.69 10.78
N TYR A 3 -15.19 3.43 11.15
CA TYR A 3 -14.18 2.56 11.76
C TYR A 3 -13.34 1.92 10.67
N THR A 4 -12.07 2.23 10.65
CA THR A 4 -11.08 1.51 9.86
C THR A 4 -10.72 0.21 10.59
N ILE A 5 -11.20 -0.92 10.08
CA ILE A 5 -10.79 -2.25 10.57
C ILE A 5 -9.46 -2.58 9.88
N ASN A 6 -8.46 -2.89 10.68
CA ASN A 6 -7.12 -3.27 10.22
C ASN A 6 -7.08 -4.75 9.83
N CYS A 7 -6.22 -5.13 8.90
CA CYS A 7 -6.00 -6.53 8.51
C CYS A 7 -5.47 -7.42 9.65
N ASP A 8 -5.10 -6.86 10.80
CA ASP A 8 -4.50 -7.60 11.92
C ASP A 8 -5.51 -8.05 13.00
N ASP A 9 -6.81 -7.65 12.91
CA ASP A 9 -7.84 -8.05 13.89
C ASP A 9 -8.46 -9.41 13.54
N GLN A 10 -7.75 -10.51 13.78
CA GLN A 10 -8.25 -11.88 13.63
C GLN A 10 -9.08 -12.41 14.83
N TYR A 11 -9.36 -11.60 15.86
CA TYR A 11 -9.93 -12.13 17.14
C TYR A 11 -11.39 -11.75 17.42
N LEU A 12 -12.16 -11.19 16.48
CA LEU A 12 -13.56 -10.79 16.74
C LEU A 12 -14.61 -11.40 15.78
N VAL A 13 -14.37 -12.61 15.25
CA VAL A 13 -15.33 -13.28 14.34
C VAL A 13 -16.02 -14.50 14.97
N ALA A 14 -15.90 -14.74 16.27
CA ALA A 14 -16.42 -15.97 16.89
C ALA A 14 -17.88 -15.91 17.40
N THR A 15 -18.66 -14.84 17.19
CA THR A 15 -19.98 -14.74 17.87
C THR A 15 -21.17 -14.40 16.96
N PHE A 16 -21.10 -14.58 15.64
CA PHE A 16 -22.27 -14.34 14.76
C PHE A 16 -22.53 -15.46 13.72
N LEU A 17 -22.16 -16.69 14.01
CA LEU A 17 -22.44 -17.84 13.14
C LEU A 17 -23.42 -18.83 13.79
N THR A 18 -24.60 -18.33 14.18
CA THR A 18 -25.70 -19.24 14.51
C THR A 18 -26.99 -18.60 13.97
N LEU A 19 -27.26 -18.78 12.68
CA LEU A 19 -28.58 -18.68 12.03
C LEU A 19 -28.38 -18.49 10.51
N MET A 20 -28.11 -19.58 9.83
CA MET A 20 -28.54 -19.89 8.44
C MET A 20 -27.94 -21.26 8.10
N GLU A 21 -28.59 -22.33 8.58
CA GLU A 21 -28.49 -23.64 7.98
C GLU A 21 -29.28 -23.62 6.68
N GLU A 22 -28.58 -23.55 5.57
CA GLU A 22 -29.00 -24.15 4.31
C GLU A 22 -27.78 -24.73 3.62
N THR A 23 -27.77 -26.02 3.63
CA THR A 23 -26.95 -27.03 2.99
C THR A 23 -26.23 -26.57 1.72
N VAL A 24 -24.92 -26.33 1.85
CA VAL A 24 -23.96 -26.56 0.78
C VAL A 24 -22.90 -27.51 1.37
N SER A 25 -22.92 -28.75 0.92
CA SER A 25 -21.85 -29.73 1.18
C SER A 25 -20.58 -29.23 0.48
N ASN A 26 -19.78 -28.46 1.18
CA ASN A 26 -18.41 -28.18 0.76
C ASN A 26 -17.54 -29.32 1.28
N ASP A 27 -17.30 -30.31 0.44
CA ASP A 27 -16.17 -31.21 0.62
C ASP A 27 -14.88 -30.38 0.51
N PHE A 28 -14.41 -29.86 1.63
CA PHE A 28 -13.07 -29.31 1.70
C PHE A 28 -12.08 -30.46 1.64
N ASN A 29 -11.46 -30.64 0.48
CA ASN A 29 -10.33 -31.53 0.35
C ASN A 29 -9.14 -30.89 1.09
N PHE A 30 -8.74 -31.46 2.22
CA PHE A 30 -7.57 -31.06 3.00
C PHE A 30 -6.26 -31.70 2.50
N ASP A 31 -6.31 -32.42 1.39
CA ASP A 31 -5.11 -32.98 0.79
C ASP A 31 -4.25 -31.86 0.22
N ILE A 32 -3.06 -31.70 0.79
CA ILE A 32 -2.07 -30.74 0.29
C ILE A 32 -1.59 -31.24 -1.07
N ASP A 33 -1.86 -30.49 -2.13
CA ASP A 33 -1.33 -30.78 -3.45
C ASP A 33 0.18 -30.56 -3.47
N MET A 34 0.92 -31.66 -3.42
CA MET A 34 2.39 -31.64 -3.47
C MET A 34 2.93 -31.05 -4.77
N SER A 35 2.11 -30.98 -5.84
CA SER A 35 2.50 -30.35 -7.10
C SER A 35 2.58 -28.84 -6.95
N ASP A 36 1.63 -28.24 -6.24
CA ASP A 36 1.61 -26.81 -5.94
C ASP A 36 2.75 -26.42 -4.98
N LEU A 37 3.04 -27.25 -3.98
CA LEU A 37 4.19 -27.05 -3.09
C LEU A 37 5.53 -27.17 -3.84
N ASN A 38 5.67 -28.08 -4.77
CA ASN A 38 6.86 -28.22 -5.58
C ASN A 38 7.03 -27.03 -6.56
N GLN A 39 5.94 -26.50 -7.11
CA GLN A 39 5.98 -25.26 -7.90
C GLN A 39 6.38 -24.06 -7.04
N GLU A 40 5.85 -23.96 -5.83
CA GLU A 40 6.23 -22.92 -4.89
C GLU A 40 7.69 -23.04 -4.46
N LEU A 41 8.17 -24.26 -4.21
CA LEU A 41 9.57 -24.54 -3.92
C LEU A 41 10.49 -24.15 -5.08
N GLN A 42 10.12 -24.49 -6.32
CA GLN A 42 10.83 -24.04 -7.52
C GLN A 42 10.84 -22.51 -7.62
N ARG A 43 9.71 -21.87 -7.35
CA ARG A 43 9.61 -20.40 -7.32
C ARG A 43 10.55 -19.78 -6.27
N LEU A 44 10.66 -20.38 -5.10
CA LEU A 44 11.50 -19.92 -4.00
C LEU A 44 13.00 -20.17 -4.25
N THR A 45 13.34 -21.18 -5.03
CA THR A 45 14.73 -21.56 -5.34
C THR A 45 15.25 -20.96 -6.64
N THR A 46 14.39 -20.34 -7.46
CA THR A 46 14.81 -19.68 -8.70
C THR A 46 15.42 -18.30 -8.42
N ASP A 47 16.38 -17.90 -9.26
CA ASP A 47 17.20 -16.69 -9.15
C ASP A 47 16.39 -15.45 -8.70
N PRO A 48 16.85 -14.70 -7.68
CA PRO A 48 16.17 -13.50 -7.14
C PRO A 48 15.83 -12.44 -8.20
N LYS A 49 16.57 -12.36 -9.30
CA LYS A 49 16.28 -11.46 -10.42
C LYS A 49 15.00 -11.83 -11.18
N ASN A 50 14.70 -13.12 -11.29
CA ASN A 50 13.48 -13.59 -11.96
C ASN A 50 12.24 -13.48 -11.07
N GLN A 51 12.38 -13.65 -9.75
CA GLN A 51 11.28 -13.48 -8.80
C GLN A 51 10.78 -12.03 -8.77
N ASN A 52 11.67 -11.03 -8.78
CA ASN A 52 11.29 -9.63 -8.82
C ASN A 52 10.50 -9.27 -10.09
N ASN A 53 10.85 -9.84 -11.23
CA ASN A 53 10.13 -9.60 -12.49
C ASN A 53 8.74 -10.26 -12.50
N SER A 54 8.58 -11.43 -11.91
CA SER A 54 7.30 -12.12 -11.80
C SER A 54 6.32 -11.37 -10.88
N PHE A 55 6.80 -10.88 -9.74
CA PHE A 55 5.99 -10.10 -8.79
C PHE A 55 5.53 -8.76 -9.39
N LEU A 56 6.39 -8.06 -10.12
CA LEU A 56 6.07 -6.79 -10.76
C LEU A 56 4.99 -6.90 -11.84
N LYS A 57 4.81 -8.09 -12.44
CA LYS A 57 3.73 -8.33 -13.42
C LYS A 57 2.33 -8.17 -12.82
N ASN A 58 2.19 -8.35 -11.52
CA ASN A 58 0.92 -8.18 -10.82
C ASN A 58 0.56 -6.71 -10.57
N PHE A 59 1.45 -5.77 -10.88
CA PHE A 59 1.21 -4.36 -10.65
C PHE A 59 0.82 -3.61 -11.92
N VAL A 60 -0.03 -2.60 -11.74
CA VAL A 60 -0.33 -1.63 -12.79
C VAL A 60 0.94 -0.85 -13.11
N MET A 61 1.37 -0.90 -14.35
CA MET A 61 2.52 -0.13 -14.84
C MET A 61 2.08 1.32 -15.09
N MET A 62 2.52 2.23 -14.22
CA MET A 62 2.29 3.65 -14.42
C MET A 62 3.25 4.19 -15.49
N PRO A 63 2.80 5.12 -16.34
CA PRO A 63 3.67 5.78 -17.33
C PRO A 63 4.90 6.40 -16.65
N LYS A 64 6.08 6.24 -17.26
CA LYS A 64 7.32 6.87 -16.76
C LYS A 64 7.19 8.39 -16.76
N ASP A 65 6.76 8.94 -17.89
CA ASP A 65 6.59 10.37 -18.10
C ASP A 65 5.11 10.77 -18.00
N GLU A 66 4.57 11.36 -19.03
CA GLU A 66 3.15 11.67 -19.12
C GLU A 66 2.36 10.48 -19.66
N GLY A 67 1.12 10.37 -19.23
CA GLY A 67 0.24 9.33 -19.73
C GLY A 67 -1.06 9.19 -18.94
N VAL A 68 -1.87 8.30 -19.45
CA VAL A 68 -3.21 8.05 -18.93
C VAL A 68 -3.35 6.56 -18.65
N VAL A 69 -3.91 6.25 -17.48
CA VAL A 69 -4.31 4.89 -17.11
C VAL A 69 -5.74 4.94 -16.60
N THR A 70 -6.62 4.13 -17.17
CA THR A 70 -8.00 4.00 -16.72
C THR A 70 -8.19 2.68 -16.02
N VAL A 71 -8.72 2.70 -14.80
CA VAL A 71 -8.89 1.52 -13.96
C VAL A 71 -10.29 1.45 -13.36
N ARG A 72 -10.82 0.24 -13.17
CA ARG A 72 -11.95 -0.03 -12.31
C ARG A 72 -11.44 -0.58 -10.97
N ILE A 73 -11.73 0.10 -9.89
CA ILE A 73 -11.41 -0.36 -8.53
C ILE A 73 -12.35 -1.50 -8.17
N LEU A 74 -11.79 -2.58 -7.63
CA LEU A 74 -12.52 -3.74 -7.15
C LEU A 74 -12.75 -3.67 -5.63
N PRO A 75 -13.81 -4.31 -5.11
CA PRO A 75 -14.04 -4.41 -3.68
C PRO A 75 -12.95 -5.24 -3.00
N SER A 76 -12.90 -5.21 -1.66
CA SER A 76 -12.00 -6.06 -0.88
C SER A 76 -12.16 -7.54 -1.23
N ARG A 77 -11.06 -8.31 -1.10
CA ARG A 77 -11.10 -9.76 -1.25
C ARG A 77 -11.89 -10.43 -0.13
N THR A 78 -11.84 -9.88 1.08
CA THR A 78 -12.58 -10.37 2.25
C THR A 78 -13.98 -9.76 2.28
N ALA A 79 -15.01 -10.59 2.29
CA ALA A 79 -16.42 -10.17 2.18
C ALA A 79 -16.86 -9.17 3.26
N ASN A 80 -16.26 -9.25 4.45
CA ASN A 80 -16.62 -8.42 5.60
C ASN A 80 -15.69 -7.20 5.80
N SER A 81 -14.78 -6.94 4.89
CA SER A 81 -13.88 -5.78 4.96
C SER A 81 -14.44 -4.61 4.18
N ASN A 82 -14.78 -3.53 4.86
CA ASN A 82 -15.11 -2.25 4.22
C ASN A 82 -13.88 -1.58 3.58
N ASN A 83 -12.69 -2.14 3.78
CA ASN A 83 -11.45 -1.61 3.26
C ASN A 83 -11.15 -2.18 1.89
N PHE A 84 -11.45 -1.42 0.86
CA PHE A 84 -11.11 -1.75 -0.53
C PHE A 84 -9.68 -1.32 -0.91
N TYR A 85 -8.88 -0.86 0.03
CA TYR A 85 -7.48 -0.49 -0.13
C TYR A 85 -6.65 -0.88 1.09
N GLN A 86 -5.35 -1.05 0.89
CA GLN A 86 -4.35 -1.20 1.95
C GLN A 86 -3.47 0.04 2.02
N ALA A 87 -3.46 0.71 3.17
CA ALA A 87 -2.54 1.81 3.43
C ALA A 87 -1.22 1.27 4.01
N THR A 88 -0.10 1.76 3.50
CA THR A 88 1.24 1.44 4.01
C THR A 88 2.11 2.68 4.07
N ARG A 89 3.18 2.58 4.86
CA ARG A 89 4.29 3.53 4.83
C ARG A 89 5.59 2.81 4.52
N THR A 90 6.48 3.46 3.80
CA THR A 90 7.83 2.97 3.53
C THR A 90 8.83 4.06 3.87
N HIS A 91 9.99 3.66 4.38
CA HIS A 91 11.17 4.49 4.54
C HIS A 91 12.18 4.13 3.47
N LYS A 92 12.83 5.12 2.88
CA LYS A 92 13.97 4.89 2.00
C LYS A 92 15.25 5.03 2.83
N LEU A 93 15.90 3.91 3.11
CA LEU A 93 17.23 3.89 3.72
C LEU A 93 18.22 3.43 2.67
N THR A 94 19.18 4.29 2.30
CA THR A 94 20.08 4.07 1.19
C THR A 94 19.33 3.73 -0.10
N GLU A 95 19.53 2.54 -0.66
CA GLU A 95 18.86 2.05 -1.89
C GLU A 95 17.61 1.18 -1.63
N ARG A 96 17.28 0.91 -0.35
CA ARG A 96 16.22 -0.01 0.04
C ARG A 96 14.98 0.72 0.55
N ASN A 97 13.83 0.27 0.07
CA ASN A 97 12.54 0.65 0.65
C ASN A 97 12.18 -0.36 1.76
N ILE A 98 11.97 0.14 2.96
CA ILE A 98 11.64 -0.65 4.14
C ILE A 98 10.22 -0.30 4.57
N HIS A 99 9.36 -1.31 4.73
CA HIS A 99 8.00 -1.08 5.23
C HIS A 99 8.02 -0.64 6.69
N CYS A 100 7.31 0.46 6.97
CA CYS A 100 7.10 0.95 8.32
C CYS A 100 6.12 0.02 9.06
N PRO A 101 6.42 -0.43 10.29
CA PRO A 101 5.51 -1.26 11.06
C PRO A 101 4.26 -0.51 11.59
N ARG A 102 4.27 0.81 11.59
CA ARG A 102 3.09 1.60 11.99
C ARG A 102 1.90 1.33 11.08
N VAL A 103 0.72 1.24 11.68
CA VAL A 103 -0.56 1.01 10.99
C VAL A 103 -1.43 2.26 11.05
N LEU A 104 -2.26 2.46 10.03
CA LEU A 104 -3.21 3.56 9.99
C LEU A 104 -4.45 3.18 10.80
N GLN A 105 -4.72 3.91 11.88
CA GLN A 105 -5.95 3.80 12.68
C GLN A 105 -6.68 5.15 12.66
N GLY A 106 -7.84 5.18 12.04
CA GLY A 106 -8.53 6.44 11.76
C GLY A 106 -7.66 7.35 10.90
N THR A 107 -7.24 8.49 11.47
CA THR A 107 -6.39 9.48 10.79
C THR A 107 -4.92 9.44 11.20
N LYS A 108 -4.55 8.56 12.14
CA LYS A 108 -3.22 8.53 12.75
C LYS A 108 -2.49 7.24 12.44
N TRP A 109 -1.18 7.34 12.25
CA TRP A 109 -0.28 6.19 12.16
C TRP A 109 0.21 5.82 13.56
N VAL A 110 -0.19 4.64 14.03
CA VAL A 110 0.10 4.14 15.39
C VAL A 110 1.08 2.96 15.35
N GLY A 111 1.73 2.70 16.48
CA GLY A 111 2.72 1.63 16.65
C GLY A 111 4.14 2.18 16.76
N LYS A 112 5.09 1.28 17.03
CA LYS A 112 6.51 1.60 17.16
C LYS A 112 7.23 1.45 15.83
N CYS A 113 8.13 2.36 15.52
CA CYS A 113 9.03 2.28 14.38
C CYS A 113 10.31 3.07 14.67
N PRO A 114 11.46 2.41 14.85
CA PRO A 114 12.73 3.07 15.16
C PRO A 114 13.10 4.15 14.14
N ILE A 115 12.80 3.93 12.85
CA ILE A 115 13.11 4.90 11.79
C ILE A 115 12.21 6.15 11.90
N CYS A 116 10.91 5.98 12.22
CA CYS A 116 10.02 7.12 12.48
C CYS A 116 10.43 7.91 13.72
N GLU A 117 10.91 7.23 14.76
CA GLU A 117 11.38 7.86 15.99
C GLU A 117 12.64 8.66 15.71
N TYR A 118 13.59 8.09 14.98
CA TYR A 118 14.79 8.81 14.55
C TYR A 118 14.47 9.99 13.64
N TYR A 119 13.56 9.83 12.68
CA TYR A 119 13.05 10.92 11.85
C TYR A 119 12.50 12.08 12.68
N SER A 120 11.66 11.78 13.68
CA SER A 120 11.08 12.80 14.57
C SER A 120 12.14 13.48 15.44
N TRP A 121 13.11 12.70 15.92
CA TRP A 121 14.22 13.23 16.70
C TRP A 121 15.09 14.22 15.90
N LEU A 122 15.39 13.92 14.64
CA LEU A 122 16.13 14.83 13.77
C LEU A 122 15.49 16.22 13.69
N TYR A 123 14.16 16.28 13.51
CA TYR A 123 13.42 17.56 13.52
C TYR A 123 13.48 18.25 14.88
N GLN A 124 13.28 17.50 15.97
CA GLN A 124 13.38 18.06 17.32
C GLN A 124 14.76 18.66 17.61
N GLN A 125 15.84 18.04 17.10
CA GLN A 125 17.19 18.60 17.25
C GLN A 125 17.37 19.85 16.38
N SER A 126 16.87 19.86 15.15
CA SER A 126 16.98 21.05 14.28
C SER A 126 16.24 22.26 14.84
N ASP A 127 15.11 22.05 15.52
CA ASP A 127 14.32 23.11 16.15
C ASP A 127 15.03 23.76 17.36
N LYS A 128 16.01 23.08 17.96
CA LYS A 128 16.81 23.64 19.07
C LYS A 128 17.91 24.60 18.60
N GLY A 129 18.00 24.85 17.28
CA GLY A 129 18.93 25.80 16.70
C GLY A 129 20.41 25.39 16.69
N PRO A 130 20.75 24.12 16.42
CA PRO A 130 22.14 23.73 16.22
C PRO A 130 22.70 24.38 14.95
N SER A 131 24.04 24.59 14.91
CA SER A 131 24.75 25.13 13.76
C SER A 131 24.55 24.32 12.46
N ASP A 132 24.16 23.04 12.59
CA ASP A 132 23.96 22.07 11.53
C ASP A 132 22.48 21.71 11.28
N ALA A 133 21.55 22.60 11.68
CA ALA A 133 20.10 22.40 11.51
C ALA A 133 19.70 22.01 10.08
N GLU A 134 20.30 22.62 9.06
CA GLU A 134 20.03 22.28 7.66
C GLU A 134 20.42 20.84 7.32
N ALA A 135 21.55 20.35 7.83
CA ALA A 135 21.99 18.98 7.62
C ALA A 135 21.03 17.97 8.29
N LEU A 136 20.59 18.28 9.52
CA LEU A 136 19.60 17.45 10.23
C LEU A 136 18.26 17.39 9.47
N ILE A 137 17.79 18.50 8.97
CA ILE A 137 16.55 18.57 8.16
C ILE A 137 16.72 17.81 6.84
N ALA A 138 17.89 17.93 6.18
CA ALA A 138 18.16 17.20 4.95
C ALA A 138 18.17 15.67 5.18
N GLU A 139 18.78 15.22 6.26
CA GLU A 139 18.77 13.82 6.67
C GLU A 139 17.35 13.37 6.99
N ALA A 140 16.57 14.11 7.76
CA ALA A 140 15.18 13.80 8.05
C ALA A 140 14.35 13.64 6.76
N ARG A 141 14.51 14.56 5.81
CA ARG A 141 13.81 14.49 4.51
C ARG A 141 14.16 13.24 3.71
N SER A 142 15.42 12.77 3.79
CA SER A 142 15.86 11.57 3.06
C SER A 142 15.20 10.29 3.55
N ILE A 143 14.89 10.19 4.86
CA ILE A 143 14.27 9.00 5.49
C ILE A 143 12.79 9.18 5.78
N LYS A 144 12.20 10.28 5.32
CA LYS A 144 10.78 10.61 5.52
C LYS A 144 9.90 9.42 5.14
N PRO A 145 8.91 9.03 5.99
CA PRO A 145 7.97 7.99 5.62
C PRO A 145 7.10 8.42 4.44
N ILE A 146 7.04 7.56 3.44
CA ILE A 146 6.25 7.78 2.21
C ILE A 146 5.01 6.90 2.28
N GLU A 147 3.83 7.51 2.18
CA GLU A 147 2.55 6.80 2.18
C GLU A 147 2.26 6.21 0.80
N ARG A 148 1.81 4.96 0.79
CA ARG A 148 1.34 4.23 -0.38
C ARG A 148 0.03 3.55 -0.07
N TYR A 149 -0.83 3.51 -1.09
CA TYR A 149 -2.16 2.92 -1.02
C TYR A 149 -2.28 1.92 -2.17
N TYR A 150 -2.62 0.69 -1.81
CA TYR A 150 -2.76 -0.42 -2.75
C TYR A 150 -4.22 -0.76 -2.95
N TYR A 151 -4.60 -1.01 -4.20
CA TYR A 151 -5.95 -1.35 -4.62
C TYR A 151 -5.91 -2.56 -5.53
N ASN A 152 -6.93 -3.42 -5.47
CA ASN A 152 -7.21 -4.34 -6.56
C ASN A 152 -7.96 -3.59 -7.65
N VAL A 153 -7.52 -3.69 -8.89
CA VAL A 153 -8.13 -3.00 -10.03
C VAL A 153 -8.16 -3.87 -11.28
N ILE A 154 -9.11 -3.60 -12.17
CA ILE A 154 -9.05 -4.00 -13.57
C ILE A 154 -8.55 -2.81 -14.38
N VAL A 155 -7.51 -2.99 -15.17
CA VAL A 155 -7.05 -1.98 -16.12
C VAL A 155 -7.98 -1.98 -17.33
N ARG A 156 -8.62 -0.84 -17.61
CA ARG A 156 -9.49 -0.65 -18.79
C ARG A 156 -8.68 -0.24 -20.00
N ASP A 157 -7.77 0.70 -19.75
CA ASP A 157 -6.90 1.27 -20.76
C ASP A 157 -5.61 1.75 -20.13
N ASN A 158 -4.49 1.48 -20.80
CA ASN A 158 -3.19 1.99 -20.45
C ASN A 158 -2.43 2.31 -21.74
N ALA A 159 -2.53 3.56 -22.18
CA ALA A 159 -2.02 4.01 -23.46
C ALA A 159 -0.50 3.80 -23.66
N LYS A 160 0.25 3.57 -22.59
CA LYS A 160 1.72 3.42 -22.63
C LYS A 160 2.20 1.98 -22.41
N THR A 161 1.29 1.06 -22.13
CA THR A 161 1.62 -0.35 -21.91
C THR A 161 0.58 -1.24 -22.59
N ASN A 162 0.87 -2.54 -22.67
CA ASN A 162 -0.09 -3.50 -23.20
C ASN A 162 -1.03 -4.07 -22.13
N GLN A 163 -1.03 -3.47 -20.91
CA GLN A 163 -1.93 -3.90 -19.86
C GLN A 163 -3.38 -3.53 -20.17
N GLY A 164 -4.29 -4.44 -19.84
CA GLY A 164 -5.72 -4.26 -20.07
C GLY A 164 -6.54 -5.34 -19.35
N GLU A 165 -7.82 -5.44 -19.66
CA GLU A 165 -8.76 -6.40 -19.06
C GLU A 165 -8.33 -7.86 -19.18
N LYS A 166 -7.52 -8.21 -20.18
CA LYS A 166 -6.98 -9.55 -20.41
C LYS A 166 -6.06 -10.03 -19.28
N ASP A 167 -5.42 -9.09 -18.58
CA ASP A 167 -4.47 -9.39 -17.50
C ASP A 167 -5.18 -9.70 -16.17
N GLY A 168 -6.51 -9.56 -16.12
CA GLY A 168 -7.30 -9.76 -14.91
C GLY A 168 -7.03 -8.71 -13.83
N PRO A 169 -7.29 -9.02 -12.55
CA PRO A 169 -7.01 -8.10 -11.45
C PRO A 169 -5.52 -7.84 -11.30
N LEU A 170 -5.18 -6.56 -11.22
CA LEU A 170 -3.83 -6.08 -10.94
C LEU A 170 -3.83 -5.21 -9.68
N ILE A 171 -2.64 -4.99 -9.11
CA ILE A 171 -2.43 -4.15 -7.94
C ILE A 171 -2.06 -2.75 -8.39
N LEU A 172 -2.90 -1.78 -8.09
CA LEU A 172 -2.59 -0.37 -8.30
C LEU A 172 -1.92 0.21 -7.04
N SER A 173 -0.70 0.73 -7.18
CA SER A 173 0.02 1.42 -6.12
C SER A 173 0.03 2.92 -6.37
N VAL A 174 -0.59 3.70 -5.48
CA VAL A 174 -0.69 5.16 -5.62
C VAL A 174 -0.22 5.90 -4.37
N GLY A 175 0.17 7.16 -4.56
CA GLY A 175 0.48 8.07 -3.47
C GLY A 175 -0.78 8.76 -2.91
N LYS A 176 -0.58 9.54 -1.85
CA LYS A 176 -1.63 10.25 -1.12
C LYS A 176 -2.53 11.09 -2.04
N LEU A 177 -1.99 11.78 -3.04
CA LEU A 177 -2.74 12.67 -3.94
C LEU A 177 -3.86 11.94 -4.70
N ILE A 178 -3.53 10.81 -5.35
CA ILE A 178 -4.50 10.02 -6.09
C ILE A 178 -5.47 9.34 -5.12
N HIS A 179 -4.96 8.82 -3.99
CA HIS A 179 -5.82 8.25 -2.95
C HIS A 179 -6.86 9.26 -2.46
N THR A 180 -6.44 10.49 -2.13
CA THR A 180 -7.36 11.54 -1.71
C THR A 180 -8.45 11.81 -2.75
N LYS A 181 -8.09 11.87 -4.04
CA LYS A 181 -9.09 12.05 -5.12
C LYS A 181 -10.10 10.89 -5.20
N ILE A 182 -9.63 9.66 -4.99
CA ILE A 182 -10.52 8.50 -4.96
C ILE A 182 -11.49 8.61 -3.78
N ILE A 183 -11.01 8.92 -2.59
CA ILE A 183 -11.86 9.05 -1.39
C ILE A 183 -12.84 10.22 -1.52
N LEU A 184 -12.37 11.39 -1.98
CA LEU A 184 -13.25 12.54 -2.21
C LEU A 184 -14.33 12.24 -3.24
N GLY A 185 -14.03 11.53 -4.32
CA GLY A 185 -15.05 11.11 -5.28
C GLY A 185 -16.12 10.21 -4.64
N ILE A 186 -15.73 9.29 -3.75
CA ILE A 186 -16.70 8.41 -3.06
C ILE A 186 -17.56 9.18 -2.06
N CYS A 187 -16.92 10.03 -1.24
CA CYS A 187 -17.56 10.73 -0.12
C CYS A 187 -18.22 12.06 -0.52
N GLY A 188 -17.92 12.56 -1.70
CA GLY A 188 -18.22 13.94 -2.09
C GLY A 188 -17.25 14.94 -1.48
N ASN A 189 -17.24 16.16 -2.00
CA ASN A 189 -16.45 17.26 -1.49
C ASN A 189 -17.34 18.44 -1.14
N LYS A 190 -17.63 18.61 0.13
CA LYS A 190 -18.52 19.66 0.62
C LYS A 190 -17.99 21.09 0.34
N GLU A 191 -16.68 21.26 0.32
CA GLU A 191 -16.06 22.58 0.06
C GLU A 191 -16.31 23.04 -1.40
N PHE A 192 -16.44 22.10 -2.32
CA PHE A 192 -16.70 22.37 -3.74
C PHE A 192 -18.11 21.97 -4.18
N ASN A 193 -19.04 21.69 -3.26
CA ASN A 193 -20.39 21.21 -3.54
C ASN A 193 -20.44 19.99 -4.50
N GLU A 194 -19.44 19.10 -4.38
CA GLU A 194 -19.42 17.87 -5.16
C GLU A 194 -20.18 16.77 -4.42
N GLU A 195 -21.20 16.22 -5.05
CA GLU A 195 -22.00 15.13 -4.50
C GLU A 195 -21.22 13.81 -4.47
N PRO A 196 -21.49 12.93 -3.49
CA PRO A 196 -20.91 11.60 -3.44
C PRO A 196 -21.24 10.78 -4.69
N LEU A 197 -20.24 10.16 -5.30
CA LEU A 197 -20.46 9.25 -6.43
C LEU A 197 -21.01 7.87 -5.99
N GLY A 198 -21.03 7.62 -4.69
CA GLY A 198 -21.59 6.41 -4.10
C GLY A 198 -20.77 5.15 -4.40
N GLN A 199 -21.46 4.10 -4.84
CA GLN A 199 -20.87 2.75 -5.00
C GLN A 199 -20.05 2.62 -6.30
N ILE A 200 -18.88 3.25 -6.34
CA ILE A 200 -18.00 3.23 -7.51
C ILE A 200 -17.56 1.82 -7.96
N MET A 201 -17.57 0.85 -7.04
CA MET A 201 -17.15 -0.53 -7.28
C MET A 201 -18.29 -1.45 -7.74
N HIS A 202 -19.53 -0.93 -7.84
CA HIS A 202 -20.68 -1.75 -8.24
C HIS A 202 -20.44 -2.37 -9.63
N PRO A 203 -20.71 -3.68 -9.83
CA PRO A 203 -20.39 -4.35 -11.09
C PRO A 203 -21.17 -3.79 -12.29
N GLU A 204 -22.39 -3.33 -12.12
CA GLU A 204 -23.22 -2.78 -13.22
C GLU A 204 -23.17 -1.26 -13.28
N ASN A 205 -23.27 -0.59 -12.12
CA ASN A 205 -23.42 0.86 -12.01
C ASN A 205 -22.20 1.55 -11.37
N GLY A 206 -21.05 0.91 -11.41
CA GLY A 206 -19.82 1.48 -10.90
C GLY A 206 -19.20 2.50 -11.84
N ARG A 207 -18.00 3.00 -11.48
CA ARG A 207 -17.30 4.01 -12.27
C ARG A 207 -15.84 3.67 -12.42
N ASP A 208 -15.30 3.89 -13.60
CA ASP A 208 -13.88 3.81 -13.85
C ASP A 208 -13.20 5.08 -13.36
N PHE A 209 -11.97 4.95 -12.88
CA PHE A 209 -11.13 6.06 -12.45
C PHE A 209 -10.01 6.30 -13.46
N LYS A 210 -9.97 7.49 -14.03
CA LYS A 210 -8.96 7.90 -15.00
C LYS A 210 -7.84 8.63 -14.29
N ILE A 211 -6.64 8.02 -14.27
CA ILE A 211 -5.42 8.60 -13.73
C ILE A 211 -4.71 9.31 -14.86
N ILE A 212 -4.50 10.61 -14.71
CA ILE A 212 -3.81 11.44 -15.69
C ILE A 212 -2.53 11.94 -15.03
N LYS A 213 -1.39 11.46 -15.51
CA LYS A 213 -0.07 11.90 -15.10
C LYS A 213 0.46 12.91 -16.10
N LYS A 214 0.78 14.10 -15.61
CA LYS A 214 1.40 15.18 -16.37
C LYS A 214 2.74 15.54 -15.75
N GLN A 215 3.68 16.00 -16.59
CA GLN A 215 4.94 16.57 -16.11
C GLN A 215 4.83 18.08 -16.15
N LYS A 216 5.06 18.71 -14.98
CA LYS A 216 5.12 20.17 -14.94
C LYS A 216 6.45 20.63 -15.53
N PRO A 217 6.47 21.57 -16.50
CA PRO A 217 7.69 22.13 -17.01
C PRO A 217 8.56 22.69 -15.86
N GLY A 218 9.80 22.21 -15.73
CA GLY A 218 10.70 22.58 -14.62
C GLY A 218 10.31 22.01 -13.25
N GLY A 219 9.25 21.23 -13.16
CA GLY A 219 8.80 20.58 -11.90
C GLY A 219 9.53 19.27 -11.64
N GLN A 220 9.93 19.06 -10.39
CA GLN A 220 10.59 17.82 -9.94
C GLN A 220 9.61 16.64 -9.81
N TYR A 221 8.31 16.91 -9.63
CA TYR A 221 7.29 15.91 -9.35
C TYR A 221 6.16 15.95 -10.37
N PRO A 222 5.60 14.78 -10.74
CA PRO A 222 4.44 14.70 -11.63
C PRO A 222 3.17 15.25 -10.97
N GLU A 223 2.29 15.79 -11.80
CA GLU A 223 0.97 16.27 -11.42
C GLU A 223 -0.11 15.26 -11.80
N TYR A 224 -1.15 15.18 -10.96
CA TYR A 224 -2.31 14.31 -11.12
C TYR A 224 -3.63 15.07 -10.99
N GLY A 225 -3.59 16.40 -11.15
CA GLY A 225 -4.72 17.30 -10.92
C GLY A 225 -5.97 16.91 -11.70
N ASP A 226 -5.83 16.47 -12.94
CA ASP A 226 -6.93 16.14 -13.84
C ASP A 226 -7.49 14.72 -13.68
N SER A 227 -6.92 13.91 -12.78
CA SER A 227 -7.42 12.55 -12.51
C SER A 227 -8.82 12.61 -11.90
N LYS A 228 -9.75 11.78 -12.42
CA LYS A 228 -11.17 11.82 -12.05
C LYS A 228 -11.90 10.52 -12.32
N PHE A 229 -13.05 10.34 -11.69
CA PHE A 229 -14.00 9.30 -12.06
C PHE A 229 -14.69 9.63 -13.39
N LEU A 230 -14.96 8.59 -14.15
CA LEU A 230 -15.75 8.67 -15.40
C LEU A 230 -17.24 8.43 -15.13
N SER A 231 -18.02 8.48 -16.17
CA SER A 231 -19.44 8.14 -16.13
C SER A 231 -19.67 6.70 -15.67
N ILE A 232 -20.90 6.42 -15.22
CA ILE A 232 -21.32 5.06 -14.84
C ILE A 232 -21.09 4.11 -16.01
N SER A 233 -20.52 2.95 -15.71
CA SER A 233 -20.28 1.87 -16.67
C SER A 233 -20.29 0.52 -15.98
N SER A 234 -20.63 -0.54 -16.69
CA SER A 234 -20.52 -1.90 -16.16
C SER A 234 -19.08 -2.38 -16.10
N LEU A 235 -18.76 -3.23 -15.13
CA LEU A 235 -17.45 -3.89 -15.01
C LEU A 235 -17.20 -4.84 -16.19
N SER A 236 -18.20 -5.65 -16.56
CA SER A 236 -18.24 -6.47 -17.76
C SER A 236 -19.69 -6.79 -18.12
N LYS A 237 -19.95 -7.11 -19.39
CA LYS A 237 -21.23 -7.69 -19.83
C LYS A 237 -21.31 -9.19 -19.51
N ASP A 238 -20.16 -9.83 -19.33
CA ASP A 238 -20.03 -11.26 -19.02
C ASP A 238 -19.93 -11.45 -17.50
N LYS A 239 -20.98 -12.07 -16.93
CA LYS A 239 -21.05 -12.35 -15.49
C LYS A 239 -19.97 -13.36 -15.04
N SER A 240 -19.64 -14.34 -15.87
CA SER A 240 -18.62 -15.33 -15.53
C SER A 240 -17.24 -14.69 -15.43
N LYS A 241 -16.95 -13.70 -16.27
CA LYS A 241 -15.73 -12.91 -16.23
C LYS A 241 -15.65 -12.05 -14.97
N ILE A 242 -16.76 -11.48 -14.54
CA ILE A 242 -16.84 -10.74 -13.27
C ILE A 242 -16.50 -11.65 -12.10
N GLU A 243 -17.12 -12.83 -12.04
CA GLU A 243 -16.87 -13.83 -10.99
C GLU A 243 -15.41 -14.27 -10.97
N GLN A 244 -14.85 -14.60 -12.13
CA GLN A 244 -13.44 -14.92 -12.27
C GLN A 244 -12.53 -13.82 -11.71
N TRP A 245 -12.79 -12.55 -12.04
CA TRP A 245 -12.03 -11.42 -11.52
C TRP A 245 -12.19 -11.25 -10.01
N MET A 246 -13.41 -11.45 -9.49
CA MET A 246 -13.65 -11.34 -8.04
C MET A 246 -12.91 -12.43 -7.26
N ASN A 247 -12.74 -13.63 -7.83
CA ASN A 247 -11.98 -14.73 -7.21
C ASN A 247 -10.46 -14.54 -7.35
N ALA A 248 -10.00 -13.92 -8.45
CA ALA A 248 -8.59 -13.71 -8.73
C ALA A 248 -7.98 -12.45 -8.09
N ARG A 249 -8.70 -11.73 -7.21
CA ARG A 249 -8.18 -10.55 -6.51
C ARG A 249 -6.98 -10.91 -5.66
N HIS A 250 -5.97 -10.04 -5.68
CA HIS A 250 -4.76 -10.19 -4.88
C HIS A 250 -5.03 -9.92 -3.40
N ASP A 251 -4.31 -10.62 -2.52
CA ASP A 251 -4.22 -10.24 -1.11
C ASP A 251 -3.28 -9.04 -0.96
N ILE A 252 -3.87 -7.83 -0.98
CA ILE A 252 -3.11 -6.59 -0.84
C ILE A 252 -2.58 -6.35 0.57
N CYS A 253 -3.10 -7.06 1.58
CA CYS A 253 -2.62 -6.98 2.95
C CYS A 253 -1.25 -7.65 3.10
N SER A 254 -1.02 -8.77 2.39
CA SER A 254 0.25 -9.51 2.39
C SER A 254 1.42 -8.76 1.70
N LEU A 255 1.13 -7.67 0.99
CA LEU A 255 2.18 -6.84 0.36
C LEU A 255 3.09 -6.15 1.38
N ARG A 256 2.64 -6.06 2.62
CA ARG A 256 3.35 -5.38 3.69
C ARG A 256 4.29 -6.36 4.42
N LYS A 257 5.55 -6.40 4.00
CA LYS A 257 6.59 -7.19 4.69
C LYS A 257 7.17 -6.36 5.85
N ILE A 258 6.78 -6.70 7.06
CA ILE A 258 7.27 -6.03 8.28
C ILE A 258 8.53 -6.72 8.76
N LEU A 259 9.59 -5.93 8.95
CA LEU A 259 10.81 -6.37 9.61
C LEU A 259 10.64 -6.31 11.13
N SER A 260 11.38 -7.14 11.85
CA SER A 260 11.46 -7.06 13.30
C SER A 260 12.01 -5.69 13.75
N GLU A 261 11.74 -5.30 14.98
CA GLU A 261 12.28 -4.04 15.53
C GLU A 261 13.81 -4.03 15.47
N ASP A 262 14.45 -5.15 15.76
CA ASP A 262 15.91 -5.29 15.72
C ASP A 262 16.46 -5.18 14.30
N ASP A 263 15.79 -5.76 13.30
CA ASP A 263 16.19 -5.60 11.91
C ASP A 263 16.02 -4.15 11.41
N LEU A 264 14.99 -3.43 11.89
CA LEU A 264 14.80 -2.01 11.59
C LEU A 264 15.91 -1.15 12.21
N LYS A 265 16.29 -1.43 13.44
CA LYS A 265 17.40 -0.79 14.12
C LYS A 265 18.72 -1.10 13.41
N LYS A 266 18.95 -2.35 13.01
CA LYS A 266 20.10 -2.75 12.21
C LYS A 266 20.18 -2.00 10.87
N ALA A 267 19.04 -1.88 10.17
CA ALA A 267 18.97 -1.13 8.92
C ALA A 267 19.33 0.35 9.13
N LEU A 268 18.89 0.95 10.24
CA LEU A 268 19.21 2.33 10.60
C LEU A 268 20.71 2.50 10.89
N ARG A 269 21.35 1.54 11.61
CA ARG A 269 22.80 1.55 11.85
C ARG A 269 23.61 1.50 10.55
N ILE A 270 23.24 0.58 9.65
CA ILE A 270 23.88 0.49 8.32
C ILE A 270 23.73 1.81 7.57
N TYR A 271 22.55 2.43 7.61
CA TYR A 271 22.32 3.74 7.02
C TYR A 271 23.23 4.81 7.61
N LYS A 272 23.47 4.80 8.92
CA LYS A 272 24.37 5.73 9.61
C LYS A 272 25.85 5.40 9.43
N GLY A 273 26.21 4.30 8.75
CA GLY A 273 27.60 3.87 8.55
C GLY A 273 28.32 3.44 9.84
N VAL A 274 27.56 3.07 10.88
CA VAL A 274 28.11 2.69 12.19
C VAL A 274 28.42 1.20 12.28
N GLU A 275 27.73 0.39 11.49
CA GLU A 275 27.94 -1.06 11.50
C GLU A 275 29.13 -1.46 10.62
N LYS A 276 30.29 -1.66 11.27
CA LYS A 276 31.49 -2.22 10.62
C LYS A 276 31.56 -3.74 10.72
N ASP A 277 30.93 -4.34 11.73
CA ASP A 277 30.89 -5.79 11.94
C ASP A 277 29.45 -6.22 12.37
N PRO A 278 28.77 -7.07 11.58
CA PRO A 278 27.44 -7.57 11.94
C PRO A 278 27.43 -8.43 13.21
N ARG A 279 28.61 -8.85 13.72
CA ARG A 279 28.74 -9.61 14.97
C ARG A 279 28.86 -8.74 16.21
N GLN A 280 29.09 -7.43 16.07
CA GLN A 280 29.09 -6.52 17.20
C GLN A 280 27.63 -6.31 17.69
N GLY A 281 27.44 -6.46 19.01
CA GLY A 281 26.14 -6.30 19.64
C GLY A 281 25.51 -4.96 19.30
N PHE A 282 24.20 -4.99 18.99
CA PHE A 282 23.44 -3.79 18.68
C PHE A 282 23.14 -3.01 19.96
N ASN A 283 23.59 -1.74 20.03
CA ASN A 283 23.15 -0.81 21.08
C ASN A 283 22.17 0.21 20.49
N PRO A 284 20.84 0.06 20.74
CA PRO A 284 19.83 0.98 20.21
C PRO A 284 19.98 2.41 20.75
N GLU A 285 20.63 2.59 21.90
CA GLU A 285 20.77 3.89 22.55
C GLU A 285 21.74 4.82 21.82
N GLU A 286 22.59 4.31 20.93
CA GLU A 286 23.53 5.13 20.16
C GLU A 286 22.86 6.05 19.14
N PHE A 287 21.62 5.75 18.72
CA PHE A 287 20.92 6.45 17.63
C PHE A 287 19.57 6.99 18.03
N MET A 288 19.04 6.53 19.12
CA MET A 288 17.72 6.94 19.59
C MET A 288 17.84 8.05 20.62
N PRO A 289 16.92 9.00 20.66
CA PRO A 289 16.88 9.97 21.73
C PRO A 289 16.77 9.21 23.05
N LYS A 290 17.67 9.50 23.98
CA LYS A 290 17.61 8.92 25.33
C LYS A 290 16.27 9.31 25.93
N ALA A 291 15.51 8.32 26.40
CA ALA A 291 14.30 8.57 27.14
C ALA A 291 14.68 9.44 28.36
N GLY A 292 14.27 10.70 28.38
CA GLY A 292 14.59 11.64 29.45
C GLY A 292 15.40 12.87 29.06
N SER A 293 15.89 13.03 27.81
CA SER A 293 16.52 14.27 27.35
C SER A 293 15.54 15.34 26.88
N VAL A 294 14.24 15.18 27.15
CA VAL A 294 13.27 16.28 27.08
C VAL A 294 13.38 17.05 28.40
N THR A 295 14.35 17.89 28.52
CA THR A 295 14.27 18.98 29.51
C THR A 295 13.24 19.96 28.99
N VAL A 296 12.22 20.14 29.80
CA VAL A 296 11.11 21.10 29.70
C VAL A 296 11.66 22.52 29.44
#